data_fd619361119072d6454348d198338d0d
#
_entry.id   fd619361119072d6454348d198338d0d
#
_cell.length_a   1.000
_cell.length_b   1.000
_cell.length_c   1.000
_cell.angle_alpha   90.00
_cell.angle_beta   90.00
_cell.angle_gamma   90.00
#
_symmetry.space_group_name_H-M   'P 1'
#
loop_
_entity.id
_entity.type
_entity.pdbx_description
1 polymer ?
#
loop_
_entity_poly.entity_id
_entity_poly.type
_entity_poly.pdbx_seq_one_letter_code
_entity_poly.pdbx_strand_id
1 'polypeptide(L)'
;LDQLKRLAREDEIDTVLVVFTDLYGRFMGKRFDAGFFLESAARDGTHCCNYLLTVDMEMEPVPGYELANWELGYGDFHMVPDLSTLRRVTWLEKTAMVICDLEDDKDHAPVAEAPRSLLRRQLEASSSAGYDVFAASELEYYIFEDTYREAHEKGYSGLRPTGWYLEDYHMLQSTRVEKLNQAVRRNLKSSGIPVENSKGEWGLGQHELNIRYAEALDMADRSEERRVGKECRSR
;
A
#
# COMPACT_ATOMS: atom_id res chain seq x y z
N LEU A 1 1.10 12.19 15.98
CA LEU A 1 1.35 13.50 15.35
C LEU A 1 2.54 14.24 15.98
N ASP A 2 2.69 14.22 17.30
CA ASP A 2 3.78 14.93 18.01
C ASP A 2 5.17 14.37 17.65
N GLN A 3 5.27 13.07 17.43
CA GLN A 3 6.50 12.47 16.91
C GLN A 3 6.84 13.01 15.51
N LEU A 4 5.87 13.13 14.61
CA LEU A 4 6.09 13.70 13.27
C LEU A 4 6.55 15.16 13.37
N LYS A 5 5.92 15.97 14.25
CA LYS A 5 6.35 17.36 14.51
C LYS A 5 7.81 17.46 14.93
N ARG A 6 8.25 16.55 15.81
CA ARG A 6 9.63 16.48 16.23
C ARG A 6 10.56 16.12 15.08
N LEU A 7 10.26 15.03 14.37
CA LEU A 7 11.06 14.55 13.23
C LEU A 7 11.16 15.57 12.09
N ALA A 8 10.09 16.34 11.84
CA ALA A 8 10.12 17.41 10.84
C ALA A 8 11.02 18.59 11.29
N ARG A 9 11.00 18.97 12.56
CA ARG A 9 11.89 20.00 13.09
C ARG A 9 13.37 19.60 13.08
N GLU A 10 13.65 18.31 13.26
CA GLU A 10 14.99 17.73 13.26
C GLU A 10 15.50 17.42 11.83
N ASP A 11 14.74 17.78 10.79
CA ASP A 11 15.02 17.48 9.38
C ASP A 11 15.17 15.98 9.10
N GLU A 12 14.53 15.14 9.90
CA GLU A 12 14.48 13.69 9.67
C GLU A 12 13.33 13.26 8.77
N ILE A 13 12.25 14.05 8.70
CA ILE A 13 11.11 13.88 7.78
C ILE A 13 10.81 15.22 7.14
N ASP A 14 10.78 15.25 5.81
CA ASP A 14 10.38 16.41 5.01
C ASP A 14 9.13 16.16 4.14
N THR A 15 8.79 14.89 3.94
CA THR A 15 7.71 14.46 3.05
C THR A 15 6.72 13.55 3.76
N VAL A 16 5.42 13.77 3.54
CA VAL A 16 4.34 12.87 4.00
C VAL A 16 3.56 12.38 2.78
N LEU A 17 3.54 11.06 2.59
CA LEU A 17 2.63 10.40 1.65
C LEU A 17 1.24 10.35 2.28
N VAL A 18 0.29 11.05 1.69
CA VAL A 18 -1.12 11.03 2.08
C VAL A 18 -1.84 10.19 1.06
N VAL A 19 -2.22 8.95 1.44
CA VAL A 19 -2.63 7.91 0.50
C VAL A 19 -3.94 7.25 0.88
N PHE A 20 -4.62 6.69 -0.11
CA PHE A 20 -5.72 5.73 0.06
C PHE A 20 -5.49 4.54 -0.86
N THR A 21 -6.23 3.46 -0.64
CA THR A 21 -6.13 2.23 -1.43
C THR A 21 -7.20 2.21 -2.52
N ASP A 22 -6.80 2.00 -3.77
CA ASP A 22 -7.73 1.76 -4.89
C ASP A 22 -8.25 0.31 -4.92
N LEU A 23 -9.10 -0.02 -5.90
CA LEU A 23 -9.71 -1.36 -6.04
C LEU A 23 -8.69 -2.47 -6.38
N TYR A 24 -7.48 -2.12 -6.83
CA TYR A 24 -6.39 -3.06 -7.08
C TYR A 24 -5.41 -3.19 -5.91
N GLY A 25 -5.68 -2.50 -4.81
CA GLY A 25 -4.80 -2.46 -3.66
C GLY A 25 -3.55 -1.59 -3.86
N ARG A 26 -3.58 -0.62 -4.80
CA ARG A 26 -2.50 0.33 -5.02
C ARG A 26 -2.71 1.57 -4.16
N PHE A 27 -1.62 2.11 -3.63
CA PHE A 27 -1.68 3.42 -3.00
C PHE A 27 -1.79 4.53 -4.03
N MET A 28 -2.89 5.26 -3.96
CA MET A 28 -3.16 6.49 -4.69
C MET A 28 -3.07 7.66 -3.72
N GLY A 29 -2.61 8.82 -4.16
CA GLY A 29 -2.54 9.97 -3.27
C GLY A 29 -1.52 11.02 -3.66
N LYS A 30 -1.08 11.79 -2.68
CA LYS A 30 -0.23 12.97 -2.86
C LYS A 30 0.97 12.94 -1.93
N ARG A 31 2.05 13.59 -2.35
CA ARG A 31 3.21 13.89 -1.49
C ARG A 31 3.06 15.30 -0.98
N PHE A 32 3.04 15.45 0.33
CA PHE A 32 2.97 16.73 1.01
C PHE A 32 4.33 17.08 1.59
N ASP A 33 4.67 18.36 1.57
CA ASP A 33 5.65 18.91 2.49
C ASP A 33 5.20 18.64 3.93
N ALA A 34 6.10 18.19 4.79
CA ALA A 34 5.75 17.79 6.15
C ALA A 34 5.24 18.97 7.00
N GLY A 35 5.76 20.19 6.76
CA GLY A 35 5.28 21.41 7.43
C GLY A 35 3.84 21.72 7.04
N PHE A 36 3.54 21.73 5.74
CA PHE A 36 2.18 21.97 5.25
C PHE A 36 1.18 20.87 5.69
N PHE A 37 1.62 19.61 5.70
CA PHE A 37 0.79 18.52 6.23
C PHE A 37 0.42 18.77 7.69
N LEU A 38 1.40 19.14 8.52
CA LEU A 38 1.18 19.41 9.95
C LEU A 38 0.34 20.66 10.23
N GLU A 39 0.42 21.68 9.36
CA GLU A 39 -0.32 22.92 9.48
C GLU A 39 -1.80 22.76 9.11
N SER A 40 -2.09 22.00 8.05
CA SER A 40 -3.42 21.91 7.43
C SER A 40 -3.89 20.46 7.25
N ALA A 41 -3.28 19.69 6.34
CA ALA A 41 -3.84 18.44 5.86
C ALA A 41 -4.04 17.35 6.92
N ALA A 42 -3.27 17.38 8.00
CA ALA A 42 -3.43 16.43 9.12
C ALA A 42 -4.77 16.60 9.86
N ARG A 43 -5.35 17.80 9.81
CA ARG A 43 -6.62 18.14 10.46
C ARG A 43 -7.76 18.21 9.46
N ASP A 44 -7.52 18.91 8.37
CA ASP A 44 -8.56 19.30 7.42
C ASP A 44 -8.69 18.31 6.25
N GLY A 45 -7.78 17.32 6.18
CA GLY A 45 -7.72 16.40 5.06
C GLY A 45 -7.24 17.05 3.75
N THR A 46 -7.51 16.39 2.65
CA THR A 46 -7.23 16.88 1.28
C THR A 46 -8.22 16.26 0.31
N HIS A 47 -8.21 16.70 -0.94
CA HIS A 47 -9.13 16.17 -1.96
C HIS A 47 -8.37 15.38 -3.02
N CYS A 48 -9.04 14.46 -3.68
CA CYS A 48 -8.57 13.77 -4.89
C CYS A 48 -9.74 13.47 -5.81
N CYS A 49 -9.44 13.35 -7.11
CA CYS A 49 -10.46 13.04 -8.10
C CYS A 49 -11.14 11.70 -7.85
N ASN A 50 -12.46 11.65 -7.94
CA ASN A 50 -13.23 10.46 -7.64
C ASN A 50 -13.04 9.31 -8.66
N TYR A 51 -12.62 9.62 -9.90
CA TYR A 51 -12.33 8.58 -10.91
C TYR A 51 -11.18 7.65 -10.51
N LEU A 52 -10.36 8.01 -9.54
CA LEU A 52 -9.24 7.16 -9.09
C LEU A 52 -9.68 5.80 -8.51
N LEU A 53 -10.95 5.65 -8.13
CA LEU A 53 -11.52 4.32 -7.80
C LEU A 53 -12.04 3.57 -9.02
N THR A 54 -12.11 4.19 -10.20
CA THR A 54 -12.71 3.60 -11.42
C THR A 54 -11.72 3.48 -12.58
N VAL A 55 -10.42 3.52 -12.30
CA VAL A 55 -9.36 3.33 -13.29
C VAL A 55 -8.90 1.87 -13.37
N ASP A 56 -8.38 1.48 -14.51
CA ASP A 56 -7.72 0.19 -14.70
C ASP A 56 -6.24 0.20 -14.24
N MET A 57 -5.51 -0.87 -14.56
CA MET A 57 -4.09 -1.00 -14.20
C MET A 57 -3.18 0.02 -14.90
N GLU A 58 -3.60 0.59 -16.02
CA GLU A 58 -2.86 1.60 -16.79
C GLU A 58 -3.32 3.03 -16.48
N MET A 59 -4.20 3.18 -15.48
CA MET A 59 -4.78 4.45 -15.03
C MET A 59 -5.81 5.06 -15.99
N GLU A 60 -6.34 4.26 -16.93
CA GLU A 60 -7.41 4.69 -17.81
C GLU A 60 -8.78 4.54 -17.11
N PRO A 61 -9.65 5.57 -17.13
CA PRO A 61 -10.98 5.47 -16.56
C PRO A 61 -11.83 4.41 -17.28
N VAL A 62 -12.36 3.46 -16.52
CA VAL A 62 -13.21 2.38 -17.05
C VAL A 62 -14.66 2.87 -17.13
N PRO A 63 -15.33 2.78 -18.28
CA PRO A 63 -16.72 3.20 -18.43
C PRO A 63 -17.70 2.27 -17.71
N GLY A 64 -18.89 2.80 -17.36
CA GLY A 64 -19.99 2.02 -16.77
C GLY A 64 -20.05 2.03 -15.26
N TYR A 65 -19.13 2.68 -14.56
CA TYR A 65 -19.27 2.92 -13.12
C TYR A 65 -20.27 4.04 -12.84
N GLU A 66 -21.14 3.82 -11.84
CA GLU A 66 -22.08 4.84 -11.34
C GLU A 66 -21.37 5.89 -10.48
N LEU A 67 -20.28 5.50 -9.82
CA LEU A 67 -19.52 6.36 -8.89
C LEU A 67 -18.86 7.57 -9.60
N ALA A 68 -18.27 7.33 -10.77
CA ALA A 68 -17.60 8.37 -11.55
C ALA A 68 -17.59 7.98 -13.03
N ASN A 69 -18.11 8.87 -13.87
CA ASN A 69 -18.13 8.70 -15.32
C ASN A 69 -18.21 10.06 -16.05
N TRP A 70 -18.00 10.07 -17.35
CA TRP A 70 -18.02 11.28 -18.18
C TRP A 70 -19.39 11.98 -18.20
N GLU A 71 -20.49 11.24 -18.07
CA GLU A 71 -21.84 11.78 -18.13
C GLU A 71 -22.20 12.57 -16.87
N LEU A 72 -21.76 12.08 -15.70
CA LEU A 72 -21.97 12.72 -14.40
C LEU A 72 -20.97 13.86 -14.15
N GLY A 73 -19.88 13.90 -14.93
CA GLY A 73 -18.72 14.71 -14.63
C GLY A 73 -17.89 14.12 -13.48
N TYR A 74 -16.61 14.45 -13.46
CA TYR A 74 -15.73 14.03 -12.37
C TYR A 74 -15.77 15.05 -11.24
N GLY A 75 -16.00 14.56 -10.03
CA GLY A 75 -15.91 15.31 -8.78
C GLY A 75 -14.67 14.91 -7.98
N ASP A 76 -14.63 15.32 -6.73
CA ASP A 76 -13.58 14.95 -5.79
C ASP A 76 -14.11 14.07 -4.67
N PHE A 77 -13.22 13.30 -4.06
CA PHE A 77 -13.36 12.73 -2.73
C PHE A 77 -12.59 13.58 -1.73
N HIS A 78 -13.09 13.67 -0.52
CA HIS A 78 -12.34 14.16 0.62
C HIS A 78 -11.53 13.01 1.23
N MET A 79 -10.21 13.15 1.27
CA MET A 79 -9.28 12.21 1.88
C MET A 79 -9.03 12.61 3.33
N VAL A 80 -9.52 11.83 4.27
CA VAL A 80 -9.40 12.07 5.72
C VAL A 80 -8.29 11.21 6.30
N PRO A 81 -7.15 11.78 6.74
CA PRO A 81 -6.04 11.00 7.27
C PRO A 81 -6.39 10.27 8.57
N ASP A 82 -6.26 8.94 8.57
CA ASP A 82 -6.29 8.16 9.81
C ASP A 82 -4.91 8.22 10.47
N LEU A 83 -4.75 9.13 11.42
CA LEU A 83 -3.48 9.39 12.10
C LEU A 83 -2.96 8.19 12.91
N SER A 84 -3.79 7.16 13.17
CA SER A 84 -3.34 5.92 13.80
C SER A 84 -2.43 5.11 12.87
N THR A 85 -2.55 5.30 11.55
CA THR A 85 -1.74 4.64 10.52
C THR A 85 -0.44 5.38 10.21
N LEU A 86 -0.25 6.59 10.77
CA LEU A 86 0.93 7.42 10.49
C LEU A 86 2.22 6.74 10.93
N ARG A 87 3.12 6.51 9.98
CA ARG A 87 4.39 5.83 10.22
C ARG A 87 5.51 6.29 9.30
N ARG A 88 6.75 6.01 9.69
CA ARG A 88 7.93 6.28 8.87
C ARG A 88 8.02 5.26 7.73
N VAL A 89 8.37 5.72 6.53
CA VAL A 89 8.59 4.92 5.33
C VAL A 89 10.08 4.80 5.10
N THR A 90 10.71 3.70 5.56
CA THR A 90 12.16 3.61 5.64
C THR A 90 12.86 3.22 4.32
N TRP A 91 12.10 2.88 3.28
CA TRP A 91 12.62 2.66 1.92
C TRP A 91 12.63 3.95 1.06
N LEU A 92 12.09 5.04 1.59
CA LEU A 92 12.20 6.38 1.02
C LEU A 92 12.91 7.30 2.02
N GLU A 93 13.75 8.17 1.48
CA GLU A 93 14.48 9.13 2.30
C GLU A 93 13.51 10.14 2.93
N LYS A 94 13.70 10.47 4.21
CA LYS A 94 12.96 11.49 4.96
C LYS A 94 11.44 11.46 4.79
N THR A 95 10.85 10.28 4.67
CA THR A 95 9.44 10.13 4.30
C THR A 95 8.63 9.46 5.41
N ALA A 96 7.45 9.99 5.68
CA ALA A 96 6.38 9.33 6.44
C ALA A 96 5.18 9.06 5.52
N MET A 97 4.24 8.22 5.98
CA MET A 97 3.01 7.92 5.26
C MET A 97 1.84 7.85 6.22
N VAL A 98 0.67 8.28 5.75
CA VAL A 98 -0.62 8.12 6.43
C VAL A 98 -1.64 7.60 5.44
N ILE A 99 -2.48 6.65 5.86
CA ILE A 99 -3.59 6.12 5.08
C ILE A 99 -4.84 6.94 5.40
N CYS A 100 -5.61 7.26 4.36
CA CYS A 100 -6.84 8.03 4.47
C CYS A 100 -8.07 7.15 4.27
N ASP A 101 -9.12 7.46 5.01
CA ASP A 101 -10.48 7.12 4.61
C ASP A 101 -10.97 8.09 3.52
N LEU A 102 -11.88 7.65 2.67
CA LEU A 102 -12.49 8.47 1.64
C LEU A 102 -13.93 8.82 2.02
N GLU A 103 -14.25 10.10 1.93
CA GLU A 103 -15.59 10.64 2.14
C GLU A 103 -16.08 11.34 0.87
N ASP A 104 -17.38 11.36 0.67
CA ASP A 104 -18.01 12.21 -0.35
C ASP A 104 -17.75 13.69 -0.03
N ASP A 105 -17.42 14.47 -1.07
CA ASP A 105 -17.05 15.88 -0.90
C ASP A 105 -18.21 16.77 -0.44
N LYS A 106 -19.47 16.34 -0.59
CA LYS A 106 -20.66 17.14 -0.30
C LYS A 106 -21.25 16.88 1.07
N ASP A 107 -21.41 15.62 1.43
CA ASP A 107 -22.12 15.22 2.66
C ASP A 107 -21.20 14.55 3.69
N HIS A 108 -19.91 14.37 3.35
CA HIS A 108 -18.91 13.70 4.19
C HIS A 108 -19.29 12.27 4.59
N ALA A 109 -20.18 11.62 3.86
CA ALA A 109 -20.45 10.22 4.05
C ALA A 109 -19.26 9.37 3.58
N PRO A 110 -18.94 8.26 4.27
CA PRO A 110 -17.90 7.34 3.80
C PRO A 110 -18.22 6.81 2.39
N VAL A 111 -17.26 6.89 1.47
CA VAL A 111 -17.41 6.31 0.13
C VAL A 111 -17.54 4.80 0.26
N ALA A 112 -18.73 4.30 -0.07
CA ALA A 112 -19.13 2.91 0.19
C ALA A 112 -18.31 1.89 -0.60
N GLU A 113 -17.81 2.26 -1.77
CA GLU A 113 -17.01 1.45 -2.70
C GLU A 113 -15.54 1.42 -2.35
N ALA A 114 -15.07 2.35 -1.52
CA ALA A 114 -13.67 2.38 -1.10
C ALA A 114 -13.32 1.10 -0.30
N PRO A 115 -12.22 0.40 -0.65
CA PRO A 115 -11.87 -0.87 -0.01
C PRO A 115 -11.81 -0.81 1.53
N ARG A 116 -11.25 0.28 2.06
CA ARG A 116 -11.12 0.46 3.51
C ARG A 116 -12.49 0.71 4.17
N SER A 117 -13.38 1.47 3.54
CA SER A 117 -14.77 1.66 4.01
C SER A 117 -15.57 0.36 4.00
N LEU A 118 -15.36 -0.47 2.95
CA LEU A 118 -15.99 -1.79 2.85
C LEU A 118 -15.52 -2.69 4.01
N LEU A 119 -14.23 -2.76 4.27
CA LEU A 119 -13.69 -3.55 5.37
C LEU A 119 -14.23 -3.09 6.72
N ARG A 120 -14.23 -1.78 7.01
CA ARG A 120 -14.79 -1.23 8.26
C ARG A 120 -16.23 -1.67 8.48
N ARG A 121 -17.09 -1.58 7.45
CA ARG A 121 -18.51 -2.05 7.55
C ARG A 121 -18.62 -3.54 7.88
N GLN A 122 -17.73 -4.38 7.30
CA GLN A 122 -17.74 -5.82 7.59
C GLN A 122 -17.26 -6.11 9.02
N LEU A 123 -16.28 -5.35 9.51
CA LEU A 123 -15.80 -5.49 10.90
C LEU A 123 -16.85 -5.04 11.91
N GLU A 124 -17.59 -3.96 11.62
CA GLU A 124 -18.71 -3.51 12.45
C GLU A 124 -19.84 -4.57 12.50
N ALA A 125 -20.18 -5.17 11.36
CA ALA A 125 -21.15 -6.25 11.30
C ALA A 125 -20.68 -7.49 12.09
N SER A 126 -19.42 -7.87 11.98
CA SER A 126 -18.83 -8.98 12.75
C SER A 126 -18.85 -8.70 14.25
N SER A 127 -18.45 -7.51 14.66
CA SER A 127 -18.43 -7.09 16.06
C SER A 127 -19.86 -7.08 16.64
N SER A 128 -20.84 -6.61 15.86
CA SER A 128 -22.26 -6.64 16.25
C SER A 128 -22.80 -8.06 16.42
N ALA A 129 -22.21 -9.03 15.73
CA ALA A 129 -22.50 -10.46 15.87
C ALA A 129 -21.69 -11.14 16.99
N GLY A 130 -20.82 -10.40 17.69
CA GLY A 130 -19.99 -10.90 18.79
C GLY A 130 -18.67 -11.55 18.38
N TYR A 131 -18.14 -11.20 17.19
CA TYR A 131 -16.87 -11.74 16.68
C TYR A 131 -15.84 -10.65 16.51
N ASP A 132 -14.63 -10.91 16.98
CA ASP A 132 -13.42 -10.16 16.64
C ASP A 132 -12.70 -10.85 15.47
N VAL A 133 -12.30 -10.09 14.46
CA VAL A 133 -11.69 -10.61 13.24
C VAL A 133 -10.19 -10.33 13.22
N PHE A 134 -9.40 -11.40 13.10
CA PHE A 134 -7.95 -11.33 12.92
C PHE A 134 -7.58 -11.91 11.56
N ALA A 135 -6.56 -11.33 10.93
CA ALA A 135 -6.05 -11.75 9.63
C ALA A 135 -4.53 -11.73 9.59
N ALA A 136 -3.96 -12.46 8.66
CA ALA A 136 -2.54 -12.41 8.29
C ALA A 136 -2.43 -12.21 6.78
N SER A 137 -1.25 -11.82 6.30
CA SER A 137 -0.93 -11.83 4.88
C SER A 137 0.28 -12.69 4.61
N GLU A 138 0.12 -13.57 3.62
CA GLU A 138 1.19 -14.25 2.93
C GLU A 138 1.33 -13.60 1.56
N LEU A 139 2.40 -12.83 1.35
CA LEU A 139 2.61 -12.15 0.10
C LEU A 139 3.55 -12.94 -0.78
N GLU A 140 3.00 -13.55 -1.81
CA GLU A 140 3.76 -14.23 -2.84
C GLU A 140 4.08 -13.29 -4.01
N TYR A 141 5.29 -13.42 -4.57
CA TYR A 141 5.76 -12.56 -5.64
C TYR A 141 6.85 -13.23 -6.46
N TYR A 142 6.92 -12.85 -7.74
CA TYR A 142 7.96 -13.28 -8.64
C TYR A 142 9.01 -12.17 -8.81
N ILE A 143 10.27 -12.58 -8.86
CA ILE A 143 11.39 -11.68 -9.13
C ILE A 143 11.97 -12.05 -10.50
N PHE A 144 12.08 -11.04 -11.37
CA PHE A 144 12.65 -11.17 -12.70
C PHE A 144 13.95 -10.37 -12.81
N GLU A 145 14.84 -10.82 -13.70
CA GLU A 145 16.07 -10.09 -14.06
C GLU A 145 15.81 -8.90 -14.97
N ASP A 146 14.67 -8.96 -15.70
CA ASP A 146 14.27 -7.91 -16.62
C ASP A 146 13.97 -6.60 -15.87
N THR A 147 14.41 -5.49 -16.45
CA THR A 147 14.00 -4.16 -15.99
C THR A 147 12.52 -3.92 -16.35
N TYR A 148 11.88 -2.93 -15.71
CA TYR A 148 10.50 -2.54 -16.06
C TYR A 148 10.34 -2.17 -17.53
N ARG A 149 11.32 -1.46 -18.10
CA ARG A 149 11.30 -1.10 -19.53
C ARG A 149 11.36 -2.33 -20.41
N GLU A 150 12.28 -3.25 -20.16
CA GLU A 150 12.39 -4.51 -20.92
C GLU A 150 11.11 -5.35 -20.78
N ALA A 151 10.53 -5.43 -19.60
CA ALA A 151 9.26 -6.14 -19.38
C ALA A 151 8.11 -5.52 -20.19
N HIS A 152 8.00 -4.20 -20.19
CA HIS A 152 7.02 -3.47 -20.98
C HIS A 152 7.23 -3.68 -22.50
N GLU A 153 8.46 -3.52 -22.98
CA GLU A 153 8.81 -3.73 -24.41
C GLU A 153 8.53 -5.16 -24.90
N LYS A 154 8.60 -6.14 -23.99
CA LYS A 154 8.23 -7.54 -24.23
C LYS A 154 6.73 -7.83 -24.10
N GLY A 155 5.90 -6.83 -23.78
CA GLY A 155 4.49 -7.05 -23.44
C GLY A 155 4.31 -8.01 -22.27
N TYR A 156 5.20 -7.98 -21.30
CA TYR A 156 5.22 -8.84 -20.11
C TYR A 156 5.27 -10.34 -20.41
N SER A 157 5.80 -10.72 -21.58
CA SER A 157 5.94 -12.10 -22.01
C SER A 157 7.41 -12.52 -22.05
N GLY A 158 7.69 -13.79 -21.72
CA GLY A 158 9.04 -14.35 -21.79
C GLY A 158 10.05 -13.65 -20.85
N LEU A 159 9.59 -13.17 -19.71
CA LEU A 159 10.45 -12.59 -18.68
C LEU A 159 11.39 -13.64 -18.08
N ARG A 160 12.58 -13.24 -17.70
CA ARG A 160 13.61 -14.11 -17.13
C ARG A 160 13.49 -14.15 -15.62
N PRO A 161 13.04 -15.26 -15.02
CA PRO A 161 13.00 -15.39 -13.56
C PRO A 161 14.43 -15.42 -13.00
N THR A 162 14.60 -14.93 -11.77
CA THR A 162 15.89 -14.96 -11.05
C THR A 162 16.33 -16.34 -10.63
N GLY A 163 15.42 -17.33 -10.60
CA GLY A 163 15.67 -18.73 -10.25
C GLY A 163 15.56 -19.65 -11.45
N TRP A 164 16.47 -20.66 -11.52
CA TRP A 164 16.45 -21.73 -12.55
C TRP A 164 15.89 -23.04 -12.05
N TYR A 165 15.77 -23.16 -10.72
CA TYR A 165 15.26 -24.32 -10.02
C TYR A 165 14.05 -23.92 -9.20
N LEU A 166 13.26 -24.89 -8.81
CA LEU A 166 12.27 -24.71 -7.77
C LEU A 166 13.00 -24.31 -6.47
N GLU A 167 12.56 -23.23 -5.87
CA GLU A 167 13.20 -22.66 -4.68
C GLU A 167 12.43 -22.98 -3.39
N ASP A 168 11.34 -23.72 -3.51
CA ASP A 168 10.42 -24.05 -2.45
C ASP A 168 11.16 -24.56 -1.19
N TYR A 169 11.18 -23.74 -0.14
CA TYR A 169 11.95 -23.93 1.11
C TYR A 169 13.47 -24.14 0.93
N HIS A 170 14.02 -24.01 -0.26
CA HIS A 170 15.44 -24.28 -0.53
C HIS A 170 16.33 -23.08 -0.22
N MET A 171 16.89 -23.04 0.99
CA MET A 171 17.66 -21.89 1.49
C MET A 171 18.82 -21.46 0.59
N LEU A 172 19.60 -22.40 0.04
CA LEU A 172 20.73 -22.05 -0.84
C LEU A 172 20.27 -21.36 -2.12
N GLN A 173 19.20 -21.83 -2.75
CA GLN A 173 18.69 -21.24 -3.99
C GLN A 173 18.14 -19.84 -3.76
N SER A 174 17.31 -19.66 -2.73
CA SER A 174 16.71 -18.35 -2.39
C SER A 174 17.75 -17.32 -1.91
N THR A 175 18.96 -17.75 -1.55
CA THR A 175 20.07 -16.85 -1.17
C THR A 175 20.50 -15.91 -2.30
N ARG A 176 20.25 -16.25 -3.56
CA ARG A 176 20.59 -15.40 -4.72
C ARG A 176 19.96 -14.02 -4.65
N VAL A 177 18.71 -13.97 -4.18
CA VAL A 177 17.92 -12.73 -4.06
C VAL A 177 17.79 -12.25 -2.61
N GLU A 178 18.56 -12.83 -1.68
CA GLU A 178 18.49 -12.48 -0.26
C GLU A 178 18.78 -11.02 0.01
N LYS A 179 19.65 -10.37 -0.79
CA LYS A 179 19.88 -8.93 -0.67
C LYS A 179 18.59 -8.12 -0.78
N LEU A 180 17.71 -8.48 -1.71
CA LEU A 180 16.39 -7.85 -1.86
C LEU A 180 15.47 -8.25 -0.70
N ASN A 181 15.31 -9.55 -0.44
CA ASN A 181 14.40 -10.06 0.59
C ASN A 181 14.77 -9.55 1.99
N GLN A 182 16.07 -9.55 2.33
CA GLN A 182 16.55 -8.98 3.59
C GLN A 182 16.25 -7.49 3.69
N ALA A 183 16.45 -6.75 2.60
CA ALA A 183 16.17 -5.32 2.59
C ALA A 183 14.66 -5.05 2.76
N VAL A 184 13.77 -5.87 2.16
CA VAL A 184 12.32 -5.80 2.38
C VAL A 184 11.99 -6.05 3.85
N ARG A 185 12.44 -7.18 4.42
CA ARG A 185 12.19 -7.50 5.84
C ARG A 185 12.64 -6.39 6.79
N ARG A 186 13.85 -5.83 6.57
CA ARG A 186 14.41 -4.76 7.42
C ARG A 186 13.58 -3.49 7.36
N ASN A 187 13.19 -3.05 6.16
CA ASN A 187 12.41 -1.82 6.03
C ASN A 187 11.00 -1.97 6.58
N LEU A 188 10.32 -3.08 6.33
CA LEU A 188 9.02 -3.34 6.92
C LEU A 188 9.07 -3.29 8.45
N LYS A 189 10.05 -3.99 9.04
CA LYS A 189 10.28 -3.96 10.49
C LYS A 189 10.56 -2.54 10.99
N SER A 190 11.39 -1.78 10.29
CA SER A 190 11.72 -0.39 10.68
C SER A 190 10.55 0.57 10.50
N SER A 191 9.59 0.22 9.64
CA SER A 191 8.32 0.95 9.46
C SER A 191 7.20 0.46 10.38
N GLY A 192 7.51 -0.39 11.36
CA GLY A 192 6.54 -0.88 12.34
C GLY A 192 5.70 -2.08 11.90
N ILE A 193 6.04 -2.72 10.77
CA ILE A 193 5.33 -3.88 10.24
C ILE A 193 6.07 -5.16 10.65
N PRO A 194 5.51 -6.00 11.55
CA PRO A 194 6.17 -7.21 12.03
C PRO A 194 6.15 -8.30 10.97
N VAL A 195 7.31 -8.60 10.41
CA VAL A 195 7.52 -9.72 9.49
C VAL A 195 7.86 -10.97 10.28
N GLU A 196 7.24 -12.11 9.99
CA GLU A 196 7.58 -13.39 10.59
C GLU A 196 8.75 -14.05 9.87
N ASN A 197 8.59 -14.30 8.57
CA ASN A 197 9.58 -14.99 7.76
C ASN A 197 9.50 -14.59 6.28
N SER A 198 10.44 -15.14 5.48
CA SER A 198 10.36 -15.19 4.03
C SER A 198 11.04 -16.44 3.53
N LYS A 199 10.54 -17.04 2.45
CA LYS A 199 11.06 -18.26 1.84
C LYS A 199 10.94 -18.21 0.32
N GLY A 200 11.60 -19.16 -0.36
CA GLY A 200 11.31 -19.48 -1.75
C GLY A 200 10.00 -20.27 -1.87
N GLU A 201 9.37 -20.18 -3.03
CA GLU A 201 8.14 -20.84 -3.40
C GLU A 201 8.30 -21.76 -4.62
N TRP A 202 7.21 -22.45 -4.98
CA TRP A 202 7.20 -23.47 -6.04
C TRP A 202 7.51 -22.93 -7.45
N GLY A 203 7.21 -21.68 -7.75
CA GLY A 203 7.49 -21.08 -9.06
C GLY A 203 8.95 -20.64 -9.20
N LEU A 204 9.47 -20.64 -10.43
CA LEU A 204 10.83 -20.13 -10.71
C LEU A 204 10.92 -18.64 -10.36
N GLY A 205 11.80 -18.31 -9.41
CA GLY A 205 11.94 -16.94 -8.90
C GLY A 205 10.78 -16.47 -8.05
N GLN A 206 9.91 -17.38 -7.60
CA GLN A 206 8.80 -17.07 -6.70
C GLN A 206 9.27 -17.08 -5.24
N HIS A 207 8.85 -16.10 -4.49
CA HIS A 207 9.14 -15.93 -3.07
C HIS A 207 7.88 -15.56 -2.31
N GLU A 208 7.88 -15.83 -1.03
CA GLU A 208 6.83 -15.46 -0.10
C GLU A 208 7.39 -14.67 1.07
N LEU A 209 6.58 -13.77 1.60
CA LEU A 209 6.88 -13.02 2.81
C LEU A 209 5.63 -12.97 3.69
N ASN A 210 5.76 -13.44 4.94
CA ASN A 210 4.67 -13.54 5.88
C ASN A 210 4.69 -12.39 6.88
N ILE A 211 3.53 -11.75 7.01
CA ILE A 211 3.29 -10.70 8.00
C ILE A 211 2.54 -11.30 9.18
N ARG A 212 3.02 -11.00 10.37
CA ARG A 212 2.38 -11.48 11.60
C ARG A 212 0.92 -11.03 11.66
N TYR A 213 0.02 -11.98 12.01
CA TYR A 213 -1.40 -11.69 12.14
C TYR A 213 -1.69 -10.56 13.13
N ALA A 214 -2.74 -9.82 12.85
CA ALA A 214 -3.24 -8.73 13.68
C ALA A 214 -4.76 -8.61 13.53
N GLU A 215 -5.35 -7.67 14.22
CA GLU A 215 -6.72 -7.24 13.98
C GLU A 215 -6.86 -6.85 12.50
N ALA A 216 -8.00 -7.18 11.88
CA ALA A 216 -8.09 -7.23 10.42
C ALA A 216 -7.87 -5.90 9.71
N LEU A 217 -8.31 -4.77 10.27
CA LEU A 217 -8.05 -3.45 9.68
C LEU A 217 -6.57 -3.07 9.75
N ASP A 218 -5.95 -3.26 10.93
CA ASP A 218 -4.51 -3.03 11.11
C ASP A 218 -3.69 -3.93 10.16
N MET A 219 -4.12 -5.18 9.95
CA MET A 219 -3.46 -6.08 9.01
C MET A 219 -3.59 -5.62 7.56
N ALA A 220 -4.77 -5.15 7.14
CA ALA A 220 -5.00 -4.61 5.81
C ALA A 220 -4.11 -3.37 5.55
N ASP A 221 -4.05 -2.44 6.49
CA ASP A 221 -3.22 -1.23 6.41
C ASP A 221 -1.71 -1.57 6.32
N ARG A 222 -1.26 -2.62 7.00
CA ARG A 222 0.11 -3.14 6.89
C ARG A 222 0.39 -3.79 5.53
N SER A 223 -0.59 -4.46 4.95
CA SER A 223 -0.44 -5.18 3.68
C SER A 223 -0.21 -4.22 2.52
N GLU A 224 -0.95 -3.13 2.43
CA GLU A 224 -0.81 -2.12 1.40
C GLU A 224 0.52 -1.37 1.49
N GLU A 225 0.93 -0.97 2.65
CA GLU A 225 2.23 -0.33 2.88
C GLU A 225 3.40 -1.23 2.42
N ARG A 226 3.32 -2.53 2.65
CA ARG A 226 4.29 -3.51 2.17
C ARG A 226 4.35 -3.58 0.64
N ARG A 227 3.23 -3.47 -0.07
CA ARG A 227 3.19 -3.42 -1.54
C ARG A 227 3.99 -2.24 -2.07
N VAL A 228 3.78 -1.06 -1.54
CA VAL A 228 4.54 0.15 -1.91
C VAL A 228 6.04 -0.08 -1.73
N GLY A 229 6.46 -0.61 -0.60
CA GLY A 229 7.87 -0.92 -0.34
C GLY A 229 8.48 -1.91 -1.32
N LYS A 230 7.69 -2.81 -1.85
CA LYS A 230 8.08 -3.80 -2.83
C LYS A 230 8.29 -3.20 -4.22
N GLU A 231 7.36 -2.39 -4.66
CA GLU A 231 7.42 -1.70 -5.96
C GLU A 231 8.58 -0.71 -6.04
N CYS A 232 8.84 0.02 -4.97
CA CYS A 232 9.97 0.95 -4.90
C CYS A 232 11.35 0.28 -5.03
N ARG A 233 11.47 -1.03 -4.84
CA ARG A 233 12.74 -1.76 -4.83
C ARG A 233 13.08 -2.45 -6.12
N SER A 234 12.14 -2.60 -6.98
CA SER A 234 12.37 -3.19 -8.30
C SER A 234 12.90 -2.19 -9.33
N ARG A 235 13.40 -1.02 -8.89
CA ARG A 235 14.09 -0.02 -9.71
C ARG A 235 15.59 -0.16 -9.64
#